data_e9216500969a343a08918040cd2e8e8d
#
_entry.id   e9216500969a343a08918040cd2e8e8d
#
_cell.length_a   1.000
_cell.length_b   1.000
_cell.length_c   1.000
_cell.angle_alpha   90.00
_cell.angle_beta   90.00
_cell.angle_gamma   90.00
#
_symmetry.space_group_name_H-M   'P 1'
#
loop_
_entity.id
_entity.type
_entity.pdbx_description
1 polymer ?
#
loop_
_entity_poly.entity_id
_entity_poly.type
_entity_poly.pdbx_seq_one_letter_code
_entity_poly.pdbx_strand_id
1 'polypeptide(L)'
;MTPKIVVLFVKKCYLCRAMTDYMNISALLIGASTAFFAIFAIHILFWRKDRTRFQTVLGWIMVMWALSNLKDIVLTFPGMYTQHVLDWIMVIDAWGALGYTVLVFEVVMPRWITLFRLSLLALPFALFTLLYMIWPVQEVIYAYSAFLWCYAWTIVGIGWVKARRYIRYVRENFSNIDRIDVAWLKPVFFFSIVSQLLWLFTSLYATVAVDIVYYTSTLALWAMVLHYSWDFSPIAVGQLADRDTDEKKNNVSVIEKGMLEQVMEERQLYLNKNLTLADLARELNTNRTYVSNYLSQVRGQTFYDYVNQLRLECVSLPMLREHSEFTLDYVAEKSGFASISTFRRAFIKLTGQTPRQYALEANKGLVGEG
;
A
#
# COMPACT_ATOMS: atom_id res chain seq x y z
N MET A 1 23.51 -18.28 56.59
CA MET A 1 23.00 -18.37 55.21
C MET A 1 24.17 -18.71 54.30
N THR A 2 24.09 -19.83 53.63
CA THR A 2 25.21 -20.29 52.75
C THR A 2 25.26 -19.39 51.50
N PRO A 3 26.48 -19.08 50.98
CA PRO A 3 26.65 -18.20 49.80
C PRO A 3 25.82 -18.63 48.58
N LYS A 4 25.50 -19.90 48.44
CA LYS A 4 24.62 -20.43 47.37
C LYS A 4 23.18 -19.94 47.45
N ILE A 5 22.62 -19.71 48.65
CA ILE A 5 21.26 -19.22 48.84
C ILE A 5 21.16 -17.73 48.47
N VAL A 6 22.17 -16.95 48.80
CA VAL A 6 22.24 -15.52 48.44
C VAL A 6 22.35 -15.34 46.91
N VAL A 7 23.17 -16.14 46.23
CA VAL A 7 23.34 -16.13 44.78
C VAL A 7 22.03 -16.55 44.06
N LEU A 8 21.30 -17.55 44.59
CA LEU A 8 20.00 -17.97 44.07
C LEU A 8 18.94 -16.90 44.27
N PHE A 9 18.96 -16.23 45.42
CA PHE A 9 18.00 -15.15 45.72
C PHE A 9 18.25 -13.92 44.85
N VAL A 10 19.49 -13.53 44.64
CA VAL A 10 19.91 -12.43 43.74
C VAL A 10 19.55 -12.75 42.29
N LYS A 11 19.84 -13.98 41.81
CA LYS A 11 19.43 -14.43 40.48
C LYS A 11 17.91 -14.40 40.30
N LYS A 12 17.17 -14.88 41.31
CA LYS A 12 15.70 -14.88 41.30
C LYS A 12 15.12 -13.46 41.31
N CYS A 13 15.74 -12.54 42.10
CA CYS A 13 15.38 -11.13 42.12
C CYS A 13 15.69 -10.41 40.77
N TYR A 14 16.83 -10.73 40.16
CA TYR A 14 17.23 -10.18 38.86
C TYR A 14 16.30 -10.66 37.74
N LEU A 15 15.96 -11.97 37.73
CA LEU A 15 14.97 -12.51 36.78
C LEU A 15 13.58 -11.91 36.99
N CYS A 16 13.11 -11.76 38.23
CA CYS A 16 11.81 -11.10 38.51
C CYS A 16 11.82 -9.65 38.06
N ARG A 17 12.89 -8.90 38.30
CA ARG A 17 13.01 -7.51 37.86
C ARG A 17 13.04 -7.37 36.34
N ALA A 18 13.85 -8.20 35.65
CA ALA A 18 13.89 -8.24 34.20
C ALA A 18 12.51 -8.59 33.60
N MET A 19 11.80 -9.56 34.19
CA MET A 19 10.47 -9.95 33.72
C MET A 19 9.44 -8.84 33.96
N THR A 20 9.53 -8.09 35.07
CA THR A 20 8.67 -6.93 35.34
C THR A 20 8.95 -5.79 34.34
N ASP A 21 10.22 -5.53 34.02
CA ASP A 21 10.60 -4.51 33.04
C ASP A 21 10.09 -4.85 31.64
N TYR A 22 10.19 -6.12 31.20
CA TYR A 22 9.63 -6.59 29.94
C TYR A 22 8.10 -6.49 29.90
N MET A 23 7.40 -6.83 30.98
CA MET A 23 5.95 -6.69 31.09
C MET A 23 5.52 -5.23 31.01
N ASN A 24 6.24 -4.32 31.63
CA ASN A 24 5.98 -2.87 31.54
C ASN A 24 6.18 -2.34 30.12
N ILE A 25 7.21 -2.80 29.40
CA ILE A 25 7.46 -2.42 28.01
C ILE A 25 6.34 -2.95 27.09
N SER A 26 5.91 -4.20 27.26
CA SER A 26 4.81 -4.74 26.45
C SER A 26 3.49 -4.01 26.72
N ALA A 27 3.18 -3.70 27.99
CA ALA A 27 2.03 -2.89 28.36
C ALA A 27 2.05 -1.49 27.71
N LEU A 28 3.21 -0.85 27.70
CA LEU A 28 3.40 0.44 27.02
C LEU A 28 3.15 0.32 25.51
N LEU A 29 3.65 -0.73 24.86
CA LEU A 29 3.47 -0.96 23.43
C LEU A 29 2.01 -1.29 23.08
N ILE A 30 1.32 -2.09 23.89
CA ILE A 30 -0.11 -2.37 23.74
C ILE A 30 -0.91 -1.07 23.85
N GLY A 31 -0.65 -0.26 24.88
CA GLY A 31 -1.30 1.03 25.07
C GLY A 31 -1.02 1.99 23.91
N ALA A 32 0.25 2.10 23.47
CA ALA A 32 0.64 2.93 22.36
C ALA A 32 0.00 2.48 21.03
N SER A 33 -0.08 1.17 20.79
CA SER A 33 -0.75 0.60 19.62
C SER A 33 -2.24 0.90 19.61
N THR A 34 -2.91 0.67 20.74
CA THR A 34 -4.33 0.99 20.91
C THR A 34 -4.60 2.46 20.66
N ALA A 35 -3.82 3.35 21.28
CA ALA A 35 -3.92 4.80 21.10
C ALA A 35 -3.67 5.21 19.64
N PHE A 36 -2.64 4.66 18.99
CA PHE A 36 -2.34 4.91 17.60
C PHE A 36 -3.56 4.59 16.71
N PHE A 37 -4.08 3.38 16.78
CA PHE A 37 -5.23 2.99 15.97
C PHE A 37 -6.49 3.81 16.28
N ALA A 38 -6.77 4.09 17.55
CA ALA A 38 -7.93 4.88 17.97
C ALA A 38 -7.85 6.34 17.47
N ILE A 39 -6.68 6.99 17.61
CA ILE A 39 -6.48 8.38 17.16
C ILE A 39 -6.66 8.47 15.65
N PHE A 40 -6.05 7.56 14.86
CA PHE A 40 -6.20 7.57 13.41
C PHE A 40 -7.62 7.21 12.96
N ALA A 41 -8.31 6.29 13.65
CA ALA A 41 -9.71 5.99 13.39
C ALA A 41 -10.60 7.24 13.60
N ILE A 42 -10.43 7.94 14.72
CA ILE A 42 -11.18 9.17 15.04
C ILE A 42 -10.86 10.26 14.00
N HIS A 43 -9.58 10.45 13.69
CA HIS A 43 -9.16 11.44 12.70
C HIS A 43 -9.79 11.19 11.32
N ILE A 44 -9.71 9.96 10.82
CA ILE A 44 -10.23 9.59 9.50
C ILE A 44 -11.76 9.64 9.48
N LEU A 45 -12.45 9.12 10.51
CA LEU A 45 -13.90 8.97 10.48
C LEU A 45 -14.67 10.24 10.87
N PHE A 46 -14.10 11.09 11.74
CA PHE A 46 -14.83 12.24 12.29
C PHE A 46 -14.24 13.60 11.89
N TRP A 47 -12.92 13.73 11.76
CA TRP A 47 -12.30 15.03 11.50
C TRP A 47 -12.04 15.30 10.02
N ARG A 48 -11.83 14.25 9.21
CA ARG A 48 -11.62 14.42 7.78
C ARG A 48 -12.96 14.59 7.04
N LYS A 49 -13.20 15.80 6.48
CA LYS A 49 -14.43 16.13 5.75
C LYS A 49 -14.47 15.49 4.35
N ASP A 50 -13.36 15.54 3.61
CA ASP A 50 -13.26 15.06 2.22
C ASP A 50 -12.72 13.62 2.15
N ARG A 51 -13.38 12.72 2.87
CA ARG A 51 -12.96 11.31 2.90
C ARG A 51 -13.52 10.52 1.73
N THR A 52 -12.65 9.78 1.08
CA THR A 52 -13.05 8.79 0.07
C THR A 52 -13.65 7.54 0.73
N ARG A 53 -14.33 6.69 -0.06
CA ARG A 53 -14.80 5.39 0.41
C ARG A 53 -13.63 4.55 0.98
N PHE A 54 -12.50 4.51 0.29
CA PHE A 54 -11.30 3.80 0.76
C PHE A 54 -10.89 4.26 2.17
N GLN A 55 -10.84 5.57 2.40
CA GLN A 55 -10.48 6.13 3.71
C GLN A 55 -11.53 5.78 4.78
N THR A 56 -12.81 5.76 4.42
CA THR A 56 -13.87 5.31 5.35
C THR A 56 -13.66 3.84 5.76
N VAL A 57 -13.36 2.96 4.79
CA VAL A 57 -13.05 1.55 5.05
C VAL A 57 -11.80 1.42 5.92
N LEU A 58 -10.73 2.17 5.60
CA LEU A 58 -9.50 2.21 6.39
C LEU A 58 -9.77 2.65 7.83
N GLY A 59 -10.60 3.69 8.04
CA GLY A 59 -10.99 4.15 9.38
C GLY A 59 -11.68 3.04 10.19
N TRP A 60 -12.60 2.28 9.60
CA TRP A 60 -13.23 1.15 10.26
C TRP A 60 -12.26 0.00 10.57
N ILE A 61 -11.29 -0.26 9.68
CA ILE A 61 -10.21 -1.22 9.95
C ILE A 61 -9.38 -0.74 11.15
N MET A 62 -9.09 0.56 11.27
CA MET A 62 -8.40 1.12 12.44
C MET A 62 -9.21 0.94 13.74
N VAL A 63 -10.54 1.12 13.71
CA VAL A 63 -11.41 0.80 14.86
C VAL A 63 -11.27 -0.66 15.26
N MET A 64 -11.36 -1.58 14.29
CA MET A 64 -11.21 -3.01 14.53
C MET A 64 -9.85 -3.33 15.19
N TRP A 65 -8.75 -2.75 14.69
CA TRP A 65 -7.42 -2.95 15.27
C TRP A 65 -7.27 -2.31 16.66
N ALA A 66 -7.88 -1.15 16.92
CA ALA A 66 -7.88 -0.55 18.26
C ALA A 66 -8.57 -1.48 19.28
N LEU A 67 -9.73 -2.04 18.92
CA LEU A 67 -10.46 -2.99 19.78
C LEU A 67 -9.70 -4.30 19.95
N SER A 68 -9.05 -4.79 18.87
CA SER A 68 -8.23 -6.01 18.93
C SER A 68 -7.03 -5.83 19.87
N ASN A 69 -6.30 -4.71 19.80
CA ASN A 69 -5.20 -4.45 20.74
C ASN A 69 -5.67 -4.22 22.17
N LEU A 70 -6.87 -3.65 22.35
CA LEU A 70 -7.40 -3.39 23.69
C LEU A 70 -7.59 -4.68 24.52
N LYS A 71 -7.96 -5.81 23.89
CA LYS A 71 -8.08 -7.10 24.59
C LYS A 71 -6.76 -7.57 25.20
N ASP A 72 -5.62 -7.23 24.58
CA ASP A 72 -4.29 -7.69 24.99
C ASP A 72 -3.84 -7.06 26.32
N ILE A 73 -4.53 -6.02 26.79
CA ILE A 73 -4.33 -5.45 28.12
C ILE A 73 -4.51 -6.53 29.22
N VAL A 74 -5.33 -7.56 28.97
CA VAL A 74 -5.48 -8.68 29.91
C VAL A 74 -4.15 -9.36 30.26
N LEU A 75 -3.19 -9.39 29.30
CA LEU A 75 -1.87 -10.00 29.50
C LEU A 75 -0.98 -9.21 30.46
N THR A 76 -1.31 -7.95 30.76
CA THR A 76 -0.57 -7.12 31.71
C THR A 76 -0.91 -7.41 33.18
N PHE A 77 -1.99 -8.16 33.42
CA PHE A 77 -2.39 -8.54 34.79
C PHE A 77 -1.63 -9.78 35.25
N PRO A 78 -1.14 -9.80 36.50
CA PRO A 78 -0.46 -10.95 37.07
C PRO A 78 -1.29 -12.24 36.99
N GLY A 79 -0.68 -13.31 36.47
CA GLY A 79 -1.35 -14.62 36.37
C GLY A 79 -2.26 -14.81 35.16
N MET A 80 -2.48 -13.79 34.33
CA MET A 80 -3.31 -13.91 33.12
C MET A 80 -2.53 -14.43 31.89
N TYR A 81 -1.20 -14.50 31.95
CA TYR A 81 -0.37 -15.06 30.88
C TYR A 81 -0.42 -16.59 30.92
N THR A 82 -1.59 -17.17 30.61
CA THR A 82 -1.84 -18.62 30.60
C THR A 82 -2.13 -19.09 29.18
N GLN A 83 -1.88 -20.39 28.91
CA GLN A 83 -2.15 -20.96 27.59
C GLN A 83 -3.59 -20.75 27.13
N HIS A 84 -4.55 -20.92 28.03
CA HIS A 84 -5.97 -20.72 27.71
C HIS A 84 -6.29 -19.27 27.30
N VAL A 85 -5.70 -18.27 27.96
CA VAL A 85 -5.86 -16.86 27.58
C VAL A 85 -5.20 -16.57 26.24
N LEU A 86 -4.01 -17.11 26.01
CA LEU A 86 -3.30 -16.96 24.73
C LEU A 86 -4.06 -17.59 23.56
N ASP A 87 -4.68 -18.74 23.78
CA ASP A 87 -5.51 -19.41 22.76
C ASP A 87 -6.72 -18.54 22.38
N TRP A 88 -7.40 -17.94 23.35
CA TRP A 88 -8.51 -17.00 23.08
C TRP A 88 -8.04 -15.73 22.37
N ILE A 89 -6.90 -15.18 22.77
CA ILE A 89 -6.29 -14.03 22.09
C ILE A 89 -6.04 -14.37 20.62
N MET A 90 -5.44 -15.53 20.36
CA MET A 90 -5.20 -16.03 19.02
C MET A 90 -6.48 -16.19 18.19
N VAL A 91 -7.56 -16.77 18.76
CA VAL A 91 -8.84 -16.93 18.10
C VAL A 91 -9.45 -15.57 17.70
N ILE A 92 -9.32 -14.56 18.56
CA ILE A 92 -9.80 -13.20 18.28
C ILE A 92 -8.91 -12.50 17.24
N ASP A 93 -7.59 -12.61 17.36
CA ASP A 93 -6.64 -12.00 16.40
C ASP A 93 -6.77 -12.53 14.99
N ALA A 94 -7.17 -13.80 14.85
CA ALA A 94 -7.43 -14.40 13.57
C ALA A 94 -8.41 -13.57 12.70
N TRP A 95 -9.40 -12.92 13.31
CA TRP A 95 -10.35 -12.03 12.62
C TRP A 95 -9.67 -10.80 12.00
N GLY A 96 -8.49 -10.41 12.49
CA GLY A 96 -7.67 -9.35 11.91
C GLY A 96 -7.29 -9.61 10.45
N ALA A 97 -7.17 -10.90 10.04
CA ALA A 97 -6.91 -11.27 8.66
C ALA A 97 -8.00 -10.79 7.68
N LEU A 98 -9.25 -10.69 8.13
CA LEU A 98 -10.33 -10.08 7.32
C LEU A 98 -10.09 -8.59 7.08
N GLY A 99 -9.58 -7.85 8.07
CA GLY A 99 -9.24 -6.44 7.92
C GLY A 99 -8.18 -6.23 6.84
N TYR A 100 -7.12 -7.03 6.82
CA TYR A 100 -6.12 -7.01 5.73
C TYR A 100 -6.73 -7.38 4.38
N THR A 101 -7.61 -8.37 4.34
CA THR A 101 -8.30 -8.77 3.12
C THR A 101 -9.14 -7.63 2.56
N VAL A 102 -9.94 -6.98 3.41
CA VAL A 102 -10.76 -5.82 3.01
C VAL A 102 -9.88 -4.69 2.51
N LEU A 103 -8.76 -4.38 3.19
CA LEU A 103 -7.82 -3.35 2.77
C LEU A 103 -7.25 -3.64 1.37
N VAL A 104 -6.70 -4.83 1.16
CA VAL A 104 -6.09 -5.21 -0.12
C VAL A 104 -7.11 -5.14 -1.25
N PHE A 105 -8.30 -5.70 -1.06
CA PHE A 105 -9.32 -5.70 -2.11
C PHE A 105 -9.90 -4.31 -2.37
N GLU A 106 -10.07 -3.45 -1.35
CA GLU A 106 -10.54 -2.08 -1.57
C GLU A 106 -9.51 -1.23 -2.35
N VAL A 107 -8.21 -1.54 -2.23
CA VAL A 107 -7.15 -0.90 -3.02
C VAL A 107 -7.15 -1.38 -4.47
N VAL A 108 -7.15 -2.70 -4.71
CA VAL A 108 -6.93 -3.27 -6.06
C VAL A 108 -8.23 -3.52 -6.84
N MET A 109 -9.35 -3.62 -6.16
CA MET A 109 -10.69 -3.86 -6.71
C MET A 109 -11.74 -3.08 -5.90
N PRO A 110 -11.76 -1.74 -5.97
CA PRO A 110 -12.67 -0.92 -5.19
C PRO A 110 -14.13 -1.34 -5.39
N ARG A 111 -14.90 -1.36 -4.28
CA ARG A 111 -16.31 -1.79 -4.24
C ARG A 111 -16.57 -3.28 -4.51
N TRP A 112 -15.52 -4.11 -4.65
CA TRP A 112 -15.73 -5.55 -4.80
C TRP A 112 -16.24 -6.18 -3.49
N ILE A 113 -15.80 -5.71 -2.33
CA ILE A 113 -16.29 -6.16 -1.03
C ILE A 113 -17.72 -5.62 -0.80
N THR A 114 -18.70 -6.53 -0.85
CA THR A 114 -20.09 -6.32 -0.44
C THR A 114 -20.33 -7.01 0.90
N LEU A 115 -21.41 -6.68 1.61
CA LEU A 115 -21.77 -7.34 2.86
C LEU A 115 -21.89 -8.86 2.67
N PHE A 116 -22.50 -9.32 1.59
CA PHE A 116 -22.62 -10.74 1.29
C PHE A 116 -21.24 -11.42 1.10
N ARG A 117 -20.34 -10.80 0.33
CA ARG A 117 -18.98 -11.35 0.14
C ARG A 117 -18.16 -11.32 1.44
N LEU A 118 -18.31 -10.26 2.23
CA LEU A 118 -17.66 -10.18 3.53
C LEU A 118 -18.15 -11.28 4.47
N SER A 119 -19.47 -11.53 4.53
CA SER A 119 -20.04 -12.62 5.33
C SER A 119 -19.52 -13.99 4.88
N LEU A 120 -19.40 -14.21 3.57
CA LEU A 120 -18.85 -15.44 3.04
C LEU A 120 -17.38 -15.65 3.41
N LEU A 121 -16.58 -14.58 3.35
CA LEU A 121 -15.18 -14.60 3.77
C LEU A 121 -15.03 -14.78 5.30
N ALA A 122 -15.96 -14.27 6.09
CA ALA A 122 -15.97 -14.39 7.55
C ALA A 122 -16.42 -15.77 8.03
N LEU A 123 -17.16 -16.53 7.21
CA LEU A 123 -17.74 -17.83 7.58
C LEU A 123 -16.72 -18.83 8.15
N PRO A 124 -15.55 -19.08 7.55
CA PRO A 124 -14.56 -19.99 8.11
C PRO A 124 -14.05 -19.53 9.48
N PHE A 125 -13.85 -18.24 9.68
CA PHE A 125 -13.41 -17.69 10.96
C PHE A 125 -14.46 -17.90 12.06
N ALA A 126 -15.74 -17.64 11.74
CA ALA A 126 -16.85 -17.92 12.65
C ALA A 126 -16.95 -19.42 12.99
N LEU A 127 -16.75 -20.29 11.99
CA LEU A 127 -16.79 -21.75 12.19
C LEU A 127 -15.68 -22.22 13.13
N PHE A 128 -14.42 -21.78 12.93
CA PHE A 128 -13.31 -22.12 13.83
C PHE A 128 -13.49 -21.54 15.24
N THR A 129 -13.99 -20.29 15.34
CA THR A 129 -14.29 -19.66 16.63
C THR A 129 -15.37 -20.49 17.38
N LEU A 130 -16.45 -20.86 16.71
CA LEU A 130 -17.52 -21.70 17.28
C LEU A 130 -17.00 -23.09 17.67
N LEU A 131 -16.17 -23.69 16.81
CA LEU A 131 -15.57 -24.99 17.07
C LEU A 131 -14.71 -24.96 18.34
N TYR A 132 -13.89 -23.91 18.52
CA TYR A 132 -13.08 -23.72 19.72
C TYR A 132 -13.91 -23.44 20.96
N MET A 133 -15.04 -22.72 20.84
CA MET A 133 -15.98 -22.53 21.95
C MET A 133 -16.58 -23.86 22.44
N ILE A 134 -16.88 -24.79 21.53
CA ILE A 134 -17.48 -26.09 21.87
C ILE A 134 -16.40 -27.07 22.37
N TRP A 135 -15.27 -27.10 21.71
CA TRP A 135 -14.14 -27.97 21.99
C TRP A 135 -12.84 -27.16 22.15
N PRO A 136 -12.52 -26.66 23.35
CA PRO A 136 -11.33 -25.85 23.61
C PRO A 136 -10.07 -26.75 23.74
N VAL A 137 -9.69 -27.39 22.63
CA VAL A 137 -8.54 -28.29 22.53
C VAL A 137 -7.48 -27.76 21.57
N GLN A 138 -6.22 -28.11 21.80
CA GLN A 138 -5.10 -27.58 21.01
C GLN A 138 -5.14 -27.96 19.52
N GLU A 139 -5.74 -29.09 19.19
CA GLU A 139 -5.93 -29.55 17.83
C GLU A 139 -6.75 -28.56 17.00
N VAL A 140 -7.77 -27.94 17.60
CA VAL A 140 -8.58 -26.87 16.94
C VAL A 140 -7.73 -25.63 16.69
N ILE A 141 -6.87 -25.26 17.66
CA ILE A 141 -5.94 -24.13 17.53
C ILE A 141 -4.95 -24.37 16.38
N TYR A 142 -4.35 -25.58 16.31
CA TYR A 142 -3.43 -25.93 15.24
C TYR A 142 -4.13 -25.94 13.86
N ALA A 143 -5.34 -26.48 13.77
CA ALA A 143 -6.12 -26.48 12.53
C ALA A 143 -6.47 -25.05 12.10
N TYR A 144 -6.86 -24.20 13.06
CA TYR A 144 -7.16 -22.77 12.77
C TYR A 144 -5.90 -22.03 12.31
N SER A 145 -4.74 -22.25 12.96
CA SER A 145 -3.47 -21.67 12.56
C SER A 145 -3.09 -22.08 11.13
N ALA A 146 -3.22 -23.36 10.80
CA ALA A 146 -2.96 -23.88 9.45
C ALA A 146 -3.89 -23.23 8.41
N PHE A 147 -5.19 -23.09 8.74
CA PHE A 147 -6.13 -22.36 7.89
C PHE A 147 -5.70 -20.91 7.67
N LEU A 148 -5.32 -20.18 8.74
CA LEU A 148 -4.87 -18.79 8.65
C LEU A 148 -3.65 -18.64 7.75
N TRP A 149 -2.71 -19.56 7.83
CA TRP A 149 -1.54 -19.60 6.95
C TRP A 149 -1.95 -19.74 5.48
N CYS A 150 -2.77 -20.75 5.17
CA CYS A 150 -3.26 -20.95 3.81
C CYS A 150 -4.07 -19.76 3.30
N TYR A 151 -4.93 -19.21 4.15
CA TYR A 151 -5.75 -18.03 3.85
C TYR A 151 -4.88 -16.81 3.51
N ALA A 152 -3.90 -16.52 4.36
CA ALA A 152 -3.06 -15.35 4.17
C ALA A 152 -2.21 -15.42 2.90
N TRP A 153 -1.58 -16.57 2.62
CA TRP A 153 -0.85 -16.76 1.36
C TRP A 153 -1.76 -16.63 0.14
N THR A 154 -2.99 -17.12 0.23
CA THR A 154 -4.00 -16.99 -0.82
C THR A 154 -4.33 -15.51 -1.06
N ILE A 155 -4.58 -14.74 0.00
CA ILE A 155 -4.90 -13.30 -0.12
C ILE A 155 -3.69 -12.50 -0.66
N VAL A 156 -2.48 -12.77 -0.19
CA VAL A 156 -1.26 -12.13 -0.72
C VAL A 156 -1.08 -12.46 -2.21
N GLY A 157 -1.25 -13.73 -2.60
CA GLY A 157 -1.13 -14.14 -4.00
C GLY A 157 -2.16 -13.49 -4.92
N ILE A 158 -3.44 -13.50 -4.53
CA ILE A 158 -4.52 -12.84 -5.27
C ILE A 158 -4.25 -11.32 -5.32
N GLY A 159 -3.93 -10.71 -4.19
CA GLY A 159 -3.62 -9.29 -4.08
C GLY A 159 -2.47 -8.89 -4.99
N TRP A 160 -1.39 -9.66 -5.01
CA TRP A 160 -0.24 -9.44 -5.89
C TRP A 160 -0.59 -9.47 -7.39
N VAL A 161 -1.34 -10.49 -7.82
CA VAL A 161 -1.78 -10.62 -9.22
C VAL A 161 -2.69 -9.45 -9.60
N LYS A 162 -3.64 -9.10 -8.73
CA LYS A 162 -4.57 -7.99 -8.97
C LYS A 162 -3.86 -6.64 -8.94
N ALA A 163 -2.92 -6.41 -8.02
CA ALA A 163 -2.11 -5.19 -7.97
C ALA A 163 -1.28 -5.00 -9.25
N ARG A 164 -0.65 -6.07 -9.76
CA ARG A 164 0.07 -6.01 -11.05
C ARG A 164 -0.85 -5.61 -12.22
N ARG A 165 -2.06 -6.17 -12.28
CA ARG A 165 -3.04 -5.83 -13.32
C ARG A 165 -3.51 -4.37 -13.18
N TYR A 166 -3.77 -3.93 -11.95
CA TYR A 166 -4.14 -2.54 -11.65
C TYR A 166 -3.05 -1.56 -12.07
N ILE A 167 -1.78 -1.79 -11.68
CA ILE A 167 -0.65 -0.94 -12.06
C ILE A 167 -0.51 -0.84 -13.58
N ARG A 168 -0.64 -1.98 -14.29
CA ARG A 168 -0.60 -1.99 -15.74
C ARG A 168 -1.71 -1.13 -16.33
N TYR A 169 -2.95 -1.34 -15.91
CA TYR A 169 -4.10 -0.57 -16.36
C TYR A 169 -3.92 0.94 -16.13
N VAL A 170 -3.48 1.33 -14.94
CA VAL A 170 -3.24 2.73 -14.60
C VAL A 170 -2.18 3.36 -15.52
N ARG A 171 -1.08 2.68 -15.76
CA ARG A 171 -0.01 3.16 -16.65
C ARG A 171 -0.40 3.20 -18.13
N GLU A 172 -1.31 2.33 -18.54
CA GLU A 172 -1.83 2.31 -19.91
C GLU A 172 -2.87 3.41 -20.17
N ASN A 173 -3.50 3.97 -19.12
CA ASN A 173 -4.64 4.88 -19.29
C ASN A 173 -4.44 6.30 -18.74
N PHE A 174 -3.47 6.52 -17.85
CA PHE A 174 -3.29 7.80 -17.18
C PHE A 174 -1.85 8.31 -17.26
N SER A 175 -1.71 9.61 -17.55
CA SER A 175 -0.41 10.29 -17.53
C SER A 175 -0.01 10.78 -16.15
N ASN A 176 -0.97 10.89 -15.22
CA ASN A 176 -0.74 11.21 -13.81
C ASN A 176 -1.25 10.06 -12.94
N ILE A 177 -0.35 9.45 -12.17
CA ILE A 177 -0.65 8.29 -11.32
C ILE A 177 -0.42 8.54 -9.84
N ASP A 178 -0.07 9.77 -9.42
CA ASP A 178 0.40 10.07 -8.07
C ASP A 178 -0.59 9.66 -6.96
N ARG A 179 -1.90 9.82 -7.19
CA ARG A 179 -2.94 9.47 -6.20
C ARG A 179 -3.56 8.09 -6.40
N ILE A 180 -3.19 7.40 -7.47
CA ILE A 180 -3.79 6.12 -7.88
C ILE A 180 -2.76 5.00 -7.98
N ASP A 181 -1.48 5.29 -7.81
CA ASP A 181 -0.41 4.28 -7.85
C ASP A 181 -0.49 3.38 -6.61
N VAL A 182 -0.53 2.07 -6.84
CA VAL A 182 -0.56 1.04 -5.80
C VAL A 182 0.80 0.34 -5.63
N ALA A 183 1.88 0.92 -6.15
CA ALA A 183 3.23 0.33 -6.01
C ALA A 183 3.65 0.17 -4.54
N TRP A 184 3.12 1.01 -3.64
CA TRP A 184 3.29 0.93 -2.19
C TRP A 184 2.74 -0.36 -1.56
N LEU A 185 1.88 -1.10 -2.24
CA LEU A 185 1.43 -2.42 -1.76
C LEU A 185 2.55 -3.46 -1.74
N LYS A 186 3.61 -3.30 -2.55
CA LYS A 186 4.74 -4.25 -2.55
C LYS A 186 5.42 -4.37 -1.17
N PRO A 187 5.88 -3.27 -0.54
CA PRO A 187 6.39 -3.35 0.82
C PRO A 187 5.31 -3.78 1.82
N VAL A 188 4.04 -3.40 1.64
CA VAL A 188 2.95 -3.87 2.53
C VAL A 188 2.83 -5.39 2.49
N PHE A 189 2.85 -6.02 1.31
CA PHE A 189 2.83 -7.48 1.20
C PHE A 189 4.06 -8.13 1.86
N PHE A 190 5.26 -7.57 1.65
CA PHE A 190 6.47 -8.07 2.30
C PHE A 190 6.37 -8.02 3.83
N PHE A 191 6.01 -6.86 4.38
CA PHE A 191 5.84 -6.71 5.83
C PHE A 191 4.69 -7.53 6.40
N SER A 192 3.61 -7.76 5.63
CA SER A 192 2.52 -8.65 6.05
C SER A 192 3.01 -10.10 6.21
N ILE A 193 3.89 -10.57 5.31
CA ILE A 193 4.51 -11.90 5.43
C ILE A 193 5.40 -11.95 6.67
N VAL A 194 6.22 -10.93 6.90
CA VAL A 194 7.08 -10.85 8.10
C VAL A 194 6.24 -10.85 9.37
N SER A 195 5.17 -10.06 9.42
CA SER A 195 4.25 -10.02 10.58
C SER A 195 3.61 -11.39 10.85
N GLN A 196 3.26 -12.15 9.81
CA GLN A 196 2.71 -13.48 9.98
C GLN A 196 3.74 -14.49 10.50
N LEU A 197 4.98 -14.40 10.02
CA LEU A 197 6.07 -15.21 10.56
C LEU A 197 6.31 -14.89 12.05
N LEU A 198 6.32 -13.61 12.41
CA LEU A 198 6.45 -13.20 13.81
C LEU A 198 5.28 -13.68 14.65
N TRP A 199 4.04 -13.57 14.14
CA TRP A 199 2.85 -14.09 14.82
C TRP A 199 2.90 -15.60 15.05
N LEU A 200 3.42 -16.38 14.06
CA LEU A 200 3.65 -17.81 14.26
C LEU A 200 4.68 -18.05 15.37
N PHE A 201 5.77 -17.25 15.42
CA PHE A 201 6.76 -17.34 16.49
C PHE A 201 6.17 -17.03 17.86
N THR A 202 5.28 -16.02 17.98
CA THR A 202 4.58 -15.74 19.26
C THR A 202 3.71 -16.92 19.68
N SER A 203 3.06 -17.58 18.73
CA SER A 203 2.20 -18.75 19.01
C SER A 203 2.98 -19.98 19.43
N LEU A 204 4.21 -20.17 18.94
CA LEU A 204 5.09 -21.30 19.28
C LEU A 204 5.94 -21.05 20.53
N TYR A 205 6.38 -19.82 20.71
CA TYR A 205 7.29 -19.39 21.77
C TYR A 205 6.69 -18.23 22.52
N ALA A 206 5.67 -18.48 23.35
CA ALA A 206 4.96 -17.48 24.14
C ALA A 206 5.92 -16.72 25.09
N THR A 207 6.68 -15.77 24.55
CA THR A 207 7.62 -14.94 25.30
C THR A 207 7.34 -13.47 25.08
N VAL A 208 7.39 -12.69 26.15
CA VAL A 208 7.16 -11.23 26.12
C VAL A 208 8.10 -10.53 25.13
N ALA A 209 9.32 -11.03 24.94
CA ALA A 209 10.26 -10.45 23.98
C ALA A 209 9.78 -10.55 22.52
N VAL A 210 9.18 -11.68 22.15
CA VAL A 210 8.62 -11.89 20.79
C VAL A 210 7.38 -11.02 20.60
N ASP A 211 6.55 -10.87 21.63
CA ASP A 211 5.39 -9.96 21.61
C ASP A 211 5.80 -8.51 21.36
N ILE A 212 6.85 -8.03 22.02
CA ILE A 212 7.41 -6.68 21.79
C ILE A 212 7.80 -6.48 20.32
N VAL A 213 8.50 -7.44 19.73
CA VAL A 213 8.90 -7.39 18.31
C VAL A 213 7.68 -7.39 17.40
N TYR A 214 6.67 -8.20 17.70
CA TYR A 214 5.43 -8.28 16.96
C TYR A 214 4.67 -6.94 16.97
N TYR A 215 4.40 -6.36 18.15
CA TYR A 215 3.70 -5.06 18.25
C TYR A 215 4.46 -3.93 17.55
N THR A 216 5.79 -3.88 17.71
CA THR A 216 6.60 -2.85 17.06
C THR A 216 6.56 -2.97 15.54
N SER A 217 6.68 -4.19 15.01
CA SER A 217 6.61 -4.44 13.56
C SER A 217 5.22 -4.14 12.98
N THR A 218 4.16 -4.47 13.72
CA THR A 218 2.77 -4.18 13.33
C THR A 218 2.52 -2.68 13.29
N LEU A 219 2.97 -1.92 14.29
CA LEU A 219 2.90 -0.44 14.29
C LEU A 219 3.64 0.16 13.09
N ALA A 220 4.85 -0.31 12.80
CA ALA A 220 5.63 0.16 11.65
C ALA A 220 4.91 -0.12 10.32
N LEU A 221 4.32 -1.32 10.16
CA LEU A 221 3.52 -1.67 8.99
C LEU A 221 2.33 -0.73 8.82
N TRP A 222 1.55 -0.50 9.86
CA TRP A 222 0.37 0.35 9.79
C TRP A 222 0.70 1.83 9.63
N ALA A 223 1.79 2.33 10.22
CA ALA A 223 2.30 3.66 9.96
C ALA A 223 2.67 3.85 8.48
N MET A 224 3.31 2.85 7.87
CA MET A 224 3.60 2.82 6.43
C MET A 224 2.31 2.81 5.59
N VAL A 225 1.33 1.97 5.93
CA VAL A 225 0.03 1.93 5.24
C VAL A 225 -0.65 3.30 5.31
N LEU A 226 -0.70 3.93 6.48
CA LEU A 226 -1.30 5.25 6.66
C LEU A 226 -0.57 6.33 5.86
N HIS A 227 0.77 6.32 5.88
CA HIS A 227 1.58 7.28 5.12
C HIS A 227 1.26 7.24 3.62
N TYR A 228 1.26 6.04 3.02
CA TYR A 228 1.02 5.91 1.58
C TYR A 228 -0.46 6.02 1.18
N SER A 229 -1.38 5.70 2.10
CA SER A 229 -2.81 5.76 1.83
C SER A 229 -3.45 7.13 2.07
N TRP A 230 -2.68 8.10 2.62
CA TRP A 230 -3.22 9.38 3.04
C TRP A 230 -3.93 10.14 1.92
N ASP A 231 -3.30 10.26 0.75
CA ASP A 231 -3.85 10.92 -0.43
C ASP A 231 -4.30 9.94 -1.52
N PHE A 232 -4.30 8.65 -1.19
CA PHE A 232 -4.66 7.60 -2.13
C PHE A 232 -6.16 7.58 -2.42
N SER A 233 -6.51 7.52 -3.71
CA SER A 233 -7.89 7.42 -4.19
C SER A 233 -7.99 6.36 -5.28
N PRO A 234 -8.34 5.10 -4.94
CA PRO A 234 -8.37 4.01 -5.90
C PRO A 234 -9.42 4.22 -6.98
N ILE A 235 -9.08 3.85 -8.22
CA ILE A 235 -9.99 3.86 -9.36
C ILE A 235 -10.65 2.50 -9.53
N ALA A 236 -11.96 2.48 -9.69
CA ALA A 236 -12.71 1.26 -10.00
C ALA A 236 -12.48 0.83 -11.45
N VAL A 237 -11.43 0.06 -11.70
CA VAL A 237 -11.02 -0.42 -13.03
C VAL A 237 -12.18 -1.11 -13.78
N GLY A 238 -13.05 -1.86 -13.09
CA GLY A 238 -14.20 -2.54 -13.70
C GLY A 238 -15.26 -1.58 -14.30
N GLN A 239 -15.47 -0.41 -13.68
CA GLN A 239 -16.46 0.56 -14.18
C GLN A 239 -15.99 1.30 -15.43
N LEU A 240 -14.68 1.31 -15.69
CA LEU A 240 -14.10 1.94 -16.87
C LEU A 240 -14.00 0.96 -18.04
N ALA A 241 -13.85 -0.34 -17.76
CA ALA A 241 -13.88 -1.38 -18.79
C ALA A 241 -15.26 -1.55 -19.41
N ASP A 242 -16.35 -1.35 -18.63
CA ASP A 242 -17.73 -1.42 -19.17
C ASP A 242 -18.04 -0.23 -20.13
N ARG A 243 -17.43 0.94 -19.91
CA ARG A 243 -17.52 2.06 -20.85
C ARG A 243 -16.82 1.78 -22.18
N ASP A 244 -15.76 0.95 -22.19
CA ASP A 244 -15.05 0.54 -23.40
C ASP A 244 -15.87 -0.34 -24.34
N THR A 245 -16.86 -1.07 -23.81
CA THR A 245 -17.75 -1.92 -24.63
C THR A 245 -18.78 -1.12 -25.41
N ASP A 246 -19.21 0.04 -24.89
CA ASP A 246 -20.15 0.92 -25.58
C ASP A 246 -19.48 1.76 -26.68
N GLU A 247 -18.20 2.12 -26.52
CA GLU A 247 -17.43 2.85 -27.56
C GLU A 247 -17.02 1.97 -28.75
N LYS A 248 -17.06 0.64 -28.64
CA LYS A 248 -16.73 -0.29 -29.74
C LYS A 248 -17.66 -0.24 -30.96
N LYS A 249 -18.77 0.48 -30.91
CA LYS A 249 -19.79 0.55 -31.99
C LYS A 249 -19.59 1.69 -32.97
N ASN A 250 -18.70 2.66 -32.74
CA ASN A 250 -18.52 3.79 -33.63
C ASN A 250 -17.32 3.61 -34.56
N ASN A 251 -17.44 3.99 -35.80
CA ASN A 251 -16.47 3.95 -36.91
C ASN A 251 -15.06 4.27 -36.42
N VAL A 252 -14.19 3.26 -36.43
CA VAL A 252 -12.81 3.37 -35.93
C VAL A 252 -11.89 3.65 -37.12
N SER A 253 -11.28 4.82 -37.11
CA SER A 253 -10.17 5.12 -38.04
C SER A 253 -8.90 4.43 -37.54
N VAL A 254 -8.16 3.82 -38.46
CA VAL A 254 -6.80 3.30 -38.19
C VAL A 254 -5.89 4.49 -37.98
N ILE A 255 -5.06 4.47 -36.92
CA ILE A 255 -4.08 5.52 -36.66
C ILE A 255 -3.00 5.42 -37.75
N GLU A 256 -2.93 6.45 -38.60
CA GLU A 256 -1.83 6.57 -39.56
C GLU A 256 -0.49 6.79 -38.85
N LYS A 257 0.59 6.29 -39.45
CA LYS A 257 1.92 6.43 -38.88
C LYS A 257 2.30 7.92 -38.81
N GLY A 258 2.61 8.40 -37.60
CA GLY A 258 2.97 9.81 -37.36
C GLY A 258 1.81 10.71 -36.93
N MET A 259 0.54 10.31 -37.10
CA MET A 259 -0.62 11.10 -36.71
C MET A 259 -0.69 11.35 -35.19
N LEU A 260 -0.33 10.35 -34.39
CA LEU A 260 -0.30 10.48 -32.93
C LEU A 260 0.73 11.51 -32.47
N GLU A 261 1.94 11.44 -33.05
CA GLU A 261 3.03 12.36 -32.76
C GLU A 261 2.65 13.78 -33.17
N GLN A 262 2.12 13.95 -34.36
CA GLN A 262 1.67 15.26 -34.86
C GLN A 262 0.63 15.91 -33.95
N VAL A 263 -0.42 15.18 -33.56
CA VAL A 263 -1.46 15.70 -32.66
C VAL A 263 -0.91 16.04 -31.29
N MET A 264 0.00 15.21 -30.76
CA MET A 264 0.64 15.46 -29.46
C MET A 264 1.51 16.72 -29.47
N GLU A 265 2.25 16.98 -30.57
CA GLU A 265 3.14 18.14 -30.70
C GLU A 265 2.37 19.41 -31.04
N GLU A 266 1.48 19.39 -32.05
CA GLU A 266 0.72 20.58 -32.47
C GLU A 266 -0.19 21.13 -31.38
N ARG A 267 -0.86 20.24 -30.62
CA ARG A 267 -1.76 20.64 -29.54
C ARG A 267 -1.10 20.66 -28.17
N GLN A 268 0.17 20.28 -28.06
CA GLN A 268 0.92 20.20 -26.81
C GLN A 268 0.16 19.47 -25.68
N LEU A 269 -0.56 18.38 -26.04
CA LEU A 269 -1.44 17.68 -25.12
C LEU A 269 -0.69 17.12 -23.90
N TYR A 270 0.62 16.84 -24.05
CA TYR A 270 1.49 16.37 -22.97
C TYR A 270 1.61 17.37 -21.80
N LEU A 271 1.33 18.66 -22.01
CA LEU A 271 1.33 19.67 -20.94
C LEU A 271 0.10 19.55 -20.02
N ASN A 272 -0.96 18.90 -20.46
CA ASN A 272 -2.11 18.64 -19.59
C ASN A 272 -1.70 17.64 -18.48
N LYS A 273 -1.68 18.11 -17.23
CA LYS A 273 -1.32 17.30 -16.04
C LYS A 273 -2.20 16.04 -15.90
N ASN A 274 -3.45 16.10 -16.33
CA ASN A 274 -4.44 15.03 -16.16
C ASN A 274 -4.84 14.36 -17.47
N LEU A 275 -3.98 14.44 -18.51
CA LEU A 275 -4.26 13.79 -19.80
C LEU A 275 -4.48 12.29 -19.62
N THR A 276 -5.57 11.79 -20.20
CA THR A 276 -5.90 10.36 -20.23
C THR A 276 -5.79 9.78 -21.63
N LEU A 277 -5.64 8.46 -21.72
CA LEU A 277 -5.66 7.76 -23.00
C LEU A 277 -7.00 7.98 -23.76
N ALA A 278 -8.10 8.13 -23.01
CA ALA A 278 -9.41 8.42 -23.58
C ALA A 278 -9.46 9.81 -24.24
N ASP A 279 -8.82 10.81 -23.62
CA ASP A 279 -8.74 12.16 -24.22
C ASP A 279 -7.94 12.11 -25.51
N LEU A 280 -6.79 11.45 -25.50
CA LEU A 280 -5.96 11.29 -26.71
C LEU A 280 -6.70 10.51 -27.82
N ALA A 281 -7.41 9.44 -27.47
CA ALA A 281 -8.20 8.68 -28.43
C ALA A 281 -9.31 9.53 -29.08
N ARG A 282 -9.93 10.42 -28.30
CA ARG A 282 -10.95 11.37 -28.79
C ARG A 282 -10.34 12.39 -29.79
N GLU A 283 -9.17 12.92 -29.47
CA GLU A 283 -8.44 13.86 -30.36
C GLU A 283 -8.02 13.20 -31.68
N LEU A 284 -7.73 11.90 -31.65
CA LEU A 284 -7.37 11.09 -32.81
C LEU A 284 -8.59 10.51 -33.57
N ASN A 285 -9.83 10.80 -33.12
CA ASN A 285 -11.06 10.20 -33.65
C ASN A 285 -11.01 8.65 -33.71
N THR A 286 -10.46 8.03 -32.68
CA THR A 286 -10.28 6.58 -32.58
C THR A 286 -10.68 6.09 -31.19
N ASN A 287 -10.49 4.81 -30.90
CA ASN A 287 -10.74 4.27 -29.57
C ASN A 287 -9.44 4.01 -28.77
N ARG A 288 -9.58 3.88 -27.43
CA ARG A 288 -8.46 3.65 -26.52
C ARG A 288 -7.64 2.40 -26.87
N THR A 289 -8.29 1.35 -27.36
CA THR A 289 -7.62 0.09 -27.69
C THR A 289 -6.63 0.26 -28.83
N TYR A 290 -6.98 1.04 -29.86
CA TYR A 290 -6.05 1.31 -30.98
C TYR A 290 -4.88 2.15 -30.53
N VAL A 291 -5.08 3.20 -29.75
CA VAL A 291 -4.00 4.04 -29.21
C VAL A 291 -3.07 3.20 -28.29
N SER A 292 -3.64 2.41 -27.41
CA SER A 292 -2.87 1.54 -26.53
C SER A 292 -2.05 0.51 -27.30
N ASN A 293 -2.64 -0.13 -28.32
CA ASN A 293 -1.95 -1.08 -29.17
C ASN A 293 -0.83 -0.41 -29.98
N TYR A 294 -1.08 0.79 -30.52
CA TYR A 294 -0.05 1.55 -31.25
C TYR A 294 1.14 1.86 -30.34
N LEU A 295 0.90 2.39 -29.15
CA LEU A 295 1.96 2.69 -28.18
C LEU A 295 2.73 1.44 -27.76
N SER A 296 2.03 0.34 -27.49
CA SER A 296 2.65 -0.92 -27.06
C SER A 296 3.43 -1.62 -28.18
N GLN A 297 2.86 -1.72 -29.38
CA GLN A 297 3.46 -2.50 -30.49
C GLN A 297 4.46 -1.71 -31.30
N VAL A 298 4.21 -0.42 -31.54
CA VAL A 298 5.08 0.42 -32.37
C VAL A 298 6.13 1.14 -31.55
N ARG A 299 5.77 1.66 -30.36
CA ARG A 299 6.68 2.41 -29.50
C ARG A 299 7.29 1.58 -28.37
N GLY A 300 6.73 0.40 -28.05
CA GLY A 300 7.18 -0.44 -26.95
C GLY A 300 6.98 0.23 -25.56
N GLN A 301 6.06 1.19 -25.45
CA GLN A 301 5.88 2.02 -24.26
C GLN A 301 4.43 1.99 -23.75
N THR A 302 4.25 2.28 -22.45
CA THR A 302 2.93 2.58 -21.91
C THR A 302 2.55 4.04 -22.20
N PHE A 303 1.27 4.38 -22.15
CA PHE A 303 0.81 5.76 -22.29
C PHE A 303 1.47 6.70 -21.27
N TYR A 304 1.60 6.25 -20.02
CA TYR A 304 2.31 6.99 -18.97
C TYR A 304 3.76 7.29 -19.34
N ASP A 305 4.50 6.30 -19.82
CA ASP A 305 5.90 6.47 -20.19
C ASP A 305 6.05 7.39 -21.41
N TYR A 306 5.20 7.23 -22.41
CA TYR A 306 5.20 8.05 -23.62
C TYR A 306 4.95 9.54 -23.32
N VAL A 307 3.89 9.85 -22.57
CA VAL A 307 3.59 11.26 -22.22
C VAL A 307 4.71 11.87 -21.38
N ASN A 308 5.25 11.13 -20.41
CA ASN A 308 6.35 11.64 -19.59
C ASN A 308 7.65 11.83 -20.38
N GLN A 309 7.92 10.99 -21.37
CA GLN A 309 9.06 11.19 -22.29
C GLN A 309 8.90 12.50 -23.05
N LEU A 310 7.74 12.77 -23.65
CA LEU A 310 7.49 14.04 -24.36
C LEU A 310 7.63 15.27 -23.45
N ARG A 311 7.11 15.19 -22.22
CA ARG A 311 7.28 16.26 -21.21
C ARG A 311 8.73 16.57 -20.92
N LEU A 312 9.56 15.54 -20.86
CA LEU A 312 11.00 15.69 -20.60
C LEU A 312 11.71 16.21 -21.84
N GLU A 313 11.55 15.58 -23.00
CA GLU A 313 12.28 15.92 -24.22
C GLU A 313 11.91 17.29 -24.77
N CYS A 314 10.60 17.61 -24.83
CA CYS A 314 10.14 18.86 -25.43
C CYS A 314 10.22 20.08 -24.50
N VAL A 315 10.23 19.89 -23.16
CA VAL A 315 10.15 21.01 -22.23
C VAL A 315 11.25 20.96 -21.16
N SER A 316 11.34 19.87 -20.38
CA SER A 316 12.20 19.86 -19.19
C SER A 316 13.67 19.93 -19.52
N LEU A 317 14.14 19.16 -20.51
CA LEU A 317 15.56 19.11 -20.90
C LEU A 317 16.02 20.44 -21.52
N PRO A 318 15.28 21.09 -22.45
CA PRO A 318 15.60 22.45 -22.92
C PRO A 318 15.64 23.46 -21.79
N MET A 319 14.61 23.50 -20.94
CA MET A 319 14.56 24.46 -19.82
C MET A 319 15.74 24.32 -18.86
N LEU A 320 16.15 23.10 -18.52
CA LEU A 320 17.29 22.86 -17.62
C LEU A 320 18.66 23.20 -18.26
N ARG A 321 18.75 23.18 -19.59
CA ARG A 321 19.95 23.60 -20.32
C ARG A 321 20.07 25.11 -20.45
N GLU A 322 18.96 25.78 -20.74
CA GLU A 322 18.95 27.20 -21.08
C GLU A 322 18.79 28.09 -19.82
N HIS A 323 18.16 27.55 -18.77
CA HIS A 323 17.73 28.30 -17.57
C HIS A 323 18.14 27.59 -16.29
N SER A 324 19.40 27.67 -15.93
CA SER A 324 19.94 27.03 -14.71
C SER A 324 19.39 27.62 -13.39
N GLU A 325 18.84 28.84 -13.46
CA GLU A 325 18.22 29.56 -12.34
C GLU A 325 16.83 29.00 -11.97
N PHE A 326 16.19 28.23 -12.85
CA PHE A 326 14.86 27.70 -12.56
C PHE A 326 14.88 26.62 -11.48
N THR A 327 13.92 26.71 -10.56
CA THR A 327 13.73 25.65 -9.58
C THR A 327 13.17 24.39 -10.22
N LEU A 328 13.53 23.23 -9.68
CA LEU A 328 13.02 21.95 -10.22
C LEU A 328 11.48 21.84 -10.12
N ASP A 329 10.86 22.48 -9.13
CA ASP A 329 9.41 22.56 -8.99
C ASP A 329 8.80 23.35 -10.14
N TYR A 330 9.39 24.48 -10.50
CA TYR A 330 8.94 25.29 -11.64
C TYR A 330 9.07 24.55 -12.97
N VAL A 331 10.20 23.88 -13.21
CA VAL A 331 10.43 23.07 -14.42
C VAL A 331 9.41 21.92 -14.49
N ALA A 332 9.20 21.19 -13.39
CA ALA A 332 8.23 20.11 -13.32
C ALA A 332 6.81 20.60 -13.64
N GLU A 333 6.42 21.72 -13.06
CA GLU A 333 5.10 22.32 -13.28
C GLU A 333 4.89 22.75 -14.73
N LYS A 334 5.85 23.47 -15.31
CA LYS A 334 5.79 23.95 -16.70
C LYS A 334 5.83 22.82 -17.71
N SER A 335 6.49 21.72 -17.38
CA SER A 335 6.51 20.50 -18.22
C SER A 335 5.23 19.66 -18.12
N GLY A 336 4.25 20.06 -17.31
CA GLY A 336 2.97 19.34 -17.19
C GLY A 336 3.01 18.17 -16.20
N PHE A 337 4.05 18.03 -15.35
CA PHE A 337 4.05 17.03 -14.27
C PHE A 337 3.14 17.48 -13.12
N ALA A 338 2.43 16.51 -12.53
CA ALA A 338 1.56 16.77 -11.39
C ALA A 338 2.33 16.91 -10.07
N SER A 339 3.52 16.28 -9.97
CA SER A 339 4.40 16.38 -8.80
C SER A 339 5.88 16.30 -9.18
N ILE A 340 6.72 16.94 -8.35
CA ILE A 340 8.17 16.87 -8.47
C ILE A 340 8.69 15.43 -8.30
N SER A 341 8.02 14.60 -7.52
CA SER A 341 8.39 13.20 -7.30
C SER A 341 8.24 12.38 -8.57
N THR A 342 7.17 12.59 -9.33
CA THR A 342 6.95 11.93 -10.62
C THR A 342 7.92 12.45 -11.68
N PHE A 343 8.14 13.76 -11.72
CA PHE A 343 9.16 14.38 -12.58
C PHE A 343 10.54 13.75 -12.35
N ARG A 344 11.03 13.70 -11.11
CA ARG A 344 12.34 13.11 -10.79
C ARG A 344 12.45 11.64 -11.20
N ARG A 345 11.41 10.83 -10.94
CA ARG A 345 11.39 9.41 -11.33
C ARG A 345 11.44 9.25 -12.85
N ALA A 346 10.64 10.01 -13.59
CA ALA A 346 10.63 9.99 -15.03
C ALA A 346 11.97 10.45 -15.61
N PHE A 347 12.54 11.52 -15.06
CA PHE A 347 13.82 12.08 -15.47
C PHE A 347 14.97 11.09 -15.31
N ILE A 348 15.10 10.46 -14.13
CA ILE A 348 16.14 9.44 -13.89
C ILE A 348 15.94 8.23 -14.80
N LYS A 349 14.68 7.83 -15.05
CA LYS A 349 14.38 6.71 -15.94
C LYS A 349 14.84 6.98 -17.40
N LEU A 350 14.68 8.22 -17.88
CA LEU A 350 15.03 8.60 -19.23
C LEU A 350 16.52 8.89 -19.41
N THR A 351 17.12 9.65 -18.48
CA THR A 351 18.48 10.20 -18.61
C THR A 351 19.56 9.43 -17.86
N GLY A 352 19.15 8.55 -16.91
CA GLY A 352 20.08 7.87 -16.00
C GLY A 352 20.63 8.75 -14.86
N GLN A 353 20.31 10.06 -14.84
CA GLN A 353 20.85 11.05 -13.92
C GLN A 353 19.72 11.78 -13.16
N THR A 354 20.06 12.42 -12.05
CA THR A 354 19.10 13.33 -11.39
C THR A 354 19.00 14.65 -12.16
N PRO A 355 17.84 15.35 -12.12
CA PRO A 355 17.68 16.65 -12.79
C PRO A 355 18.72 17.68 -12.37
N ARG A 356 19.16 17.63 -11.11
CA ARG A 356 20.21 18.55 -10.60
C ARG A 356 21.58 18.23 -11.17
N GLN A 357 21.94 16.97 -11.28
CA GLN A 357 23.22 16.56 -11.91
C GLN A 357 23.25 16.98 -13.38
N TYR A 358 22.16 16.72 -14.11
CA TYR A 358 22.03 17.11 -15.50
C TYR A 358 22.18 18.63 -15.70
N ALA A 359 21.52 19.46 -14.91
CA ALA A 359 21.63 20.92 -14.99
C ALA A 359 23.06 21.41 -14.69
N LEU A 360 23.75 20.79 -13.71
CA LEU A 360 25.15 21.12 -13.41
C LEU A 360 26.13 20.76 -14.52
N GLU A 361 25.91 19.64 -15.19
CA GLU A 361 26.75 19.21 -16.34
C GLU A 361 26.52 20.09 -17.56
N ALA A 362 25.25 20.42 -17.86
CA ALA A 362 24.91 21.33 -18.94
C ALA A 362 25.59 22.70 -18.77
N ASN A 363 25.61 23.24 -17.54
CA ASN A 363 26.30 24.51 -17.23
C ASN A 363 27.82 24.43 -17.34
N LYS A 364 28.45 23.31 -17.00
CA LYS A 364 29.89 23.13 -17.16
C LYS A 364 30.30 23.10 -18.64
N GLY A 365 29.47 22.51 -19.51
CA GLY A 365 29.68 22.52 -20.94
C GLY A 365 29.64 23.92 -21.56
N LEU A 366 28.75 24.78 -21.08
CA LEU A 366 28.61 26.17 -21.55
C LEU A 366 29.75 27.08 -21.07
N VAL A 367 30.37 26.82 -19.93
CA VAL A 367 31.51 27.61 -19.37
C VAL A 367 32.86 27.17 -19.96
N GLY A 368 32.94 25.97 -20.57
CA GLY A 368 34.17 25.44 -21.17
C GLY A 368 34.38 25.75 -22.65
N GLU A 369 33.41 26.36 -23.33
CA GLU A 369 33.49 26.79 -24.74
C GLU A 369 33.57 28.30 -24.91
N GLY A 370 33.81 29.06 -23.83
CA GLY A 370 33.93 30.54 -23.84
C GLY A 370 35.36 31.04 -23.72
#